data_41f10ebca08201652012535e6a332934
#
_entry.id   41f10ebca08201652012535e6a332934
#
_cell.length_a   1.000
_cell.length_b   1.000
_cell.length_c   1.000
_cell.angle_alpha   90.00
_cell.angle_beta   90.00
_cell.angle_gamma   90.00
#
_symmetry.space_group_name_H-M   'P 1'
#
loop_
_entity.id
_entity.type
_entity.pdbx_description
1 polymer ?
#
loop_
_entity_poly.entity_id
_entity_poly.type
_entity_poly.pdbx_seq_one_letter_code
_entity_poly.pdbx_strand_id
1 'polypeptide(L)'
;MVKNKFATIIFTFVLLTVSSVCAQDLIQQDEYYRDLAKTHFDLAIKQFDNKDVFAACDNLRISKRYARHINDNIVNDHLTLLIAKMCSGDS
;
A
#
# COMPACT_ATOMS: atom_id res chain seq x y z
N MET A 1 19.83 -41.41 19.00
CA MET A 1 19.05 -41.66 17.79
C MET A 1 17.77 -40.82 17.72
N VAL A 2 17.03 -40.72 18.82
CA VAL A 2 15.79 -39.93 18.87
C VAL A 2 16.10 -38.45 18.63
N LYS A 3 17.20 -37.93 19.13
CA LYS A 3 17.59 -36.53 18.96
C LYS A 3 17.85 -36.18 17.50
N ASN A 4 18.37 -37.09 16.69
CA ASN A 4 18.65 -36.82 15.28
C ASN A 4 17.38 -36.72 14.46
N LYS A 5 16.36 -37.51 14.77
CA LYS A 5 15.06 -37.44 14.11
C LYS A 5 14.34 -36.12 14.44
N PHE A 6 14.40 -35.68 15.69
CA PHE A 6 13.82 -34.41 16.09
C PHE A 6 14.52 -33.24 15.42
N ALA A 7 15.85 -33.28 15.33
CA ALA A 7 16.60 -32.22 14.67
C ALA A 7 16.23 -32.10 13.19
N THR A 8 16.06 -33.25 12.51
CA THR A 8 15.68 -33.26 11.10
C THR A 8 14.28 -32.71 10.89
N ILE A 9 13.33 -33.07 11.75
CA ILE A 9 11.96 -32.58 11.68
C ILE A 9 11.92 -31.08 11.92
N ILE A 10 12.63 -30.57 12.92
CA ILE A 10 12.71 -29.16 13.24
C ILE A 10 13.31 -28.38 12.08
N PHE A 11 14.35 -28.89 11.46
CA PHE A 11 15.01 -28.26 10.32
C PHE A 11 14.05 -28.12 9.12
N THR A 12 13.32 -29.19 8.82
CA THR A 12 12.33 -29.18 7.74
C THR A 12 11.23 -28.17 8.03
N PHE A 13 10.78 -28.09 9.27
CA PHE A 13 9.73 -27.16 9.67
C PHE A 13 10.19 -25.71 9.53
N VAL A 14 11.44 -25.42 9.90
CA VAL A 14 12.01 -24.07 9.77
C VAL A 14 12.07 -23.66 8.30
N LEU A 15 12.44 -24.55 7.40
CA LEU A 15 12.47 -24.26 5.96
C LEU A 15 11.08 -23.90 5.43
N LEU A 16 10.06 -24.65 5.84
CA LEU A 16 8.67 -24.35 5.44
C LEU A 16 8.21 -23.00 5.98
N THR A 17 8.59 -22.68 7.22
CA THR A 17 8.23 -21.41 7.84
C THR A 17 8.86 -20.24 7.10
N VAL A 18 10.13 -20.36 6.68
CA VAL A 18 10.81 -19.30 5.93
C VAL A 18 10.13 -19.07 4.59
N SER A 19 9.70 -20.13 3.89
CA SER A 19 8.96 -19.99 2.64
C SER A 19 7.63 -19.24 2.82
N SER A 20 6.92 -19.54 3.91
CA SER A 20 5.66 -18.88 4.24
C SER A 20 5.87 -17.39 4.54
N VAL A 21 6.95 -17.05 5.23
CA VAL A 21 7.28 -15.66 5.57
C VAL A 21 7.55 -14.85 4.30
N CYS A 22 8.25 -15.40 3.32
CA CYS A 22 8.49 -14.71 2.06
C CYS A 22 7.19 -14.39 1.32
N ALA A 23 6.25 -15.34 1.30
CA ALA A 23 4.94 -15.12 0.68
C ALA A 23 4.13 -14.05 1.42
N GLN A 24 4.20 -14.05 2.75
CA GLN A 24 3.52 -13.05 3.57
C GLN A 24 4.10 -11.65 3.39
N ASP A 25 5.41 -11.53 3.18
CA ASP A 25 6.04 -10.23 2.96
C ASP A 25 5.53 -9.57 1.68
N LEU A 26 5.29 -10.32 0.62
CA LEU A 26 4.74 -9.78 -0.63
C LEU A 26 3.31 -9.26 -0.43
N ILE A 27 2.48 -10.01 0.30
CA ILE A 27 1.12 -9.60 0.62
C ILE A 27 1.13 -8.37 1.53
N GLN A 28 2.03 -8.32 2.51
CA GLN A 28 2.16 -7.19 3.42
C GLN A 28 2.59 -5.91 2.72
N GLN A 29 3.44 -6.00 1.69
CA GLN A 29 3.83 -4.83 0.91
C GLN A 29 2.64 -4.22 0.19
N ASP A 30 1.77 -5.03 -0.42
CA ASP A 30 0.56 -4.53 -1.06
C ASP A 30 -0.35 -3.83 -0.07
N GLU A 31 -0.57 -4.43 1.11
CA GLU A 31 -1.38 -3.82 2.15
C GLU A 31 -0.76 -2.53 2.67
N TYR A 32 0.55 -2.51 2.82
CA TYR A 32 1.26 -1.32 3.28
C TYR A 32 1.05 -0.14 2.33
N TYR A 33 1.22 -0.36 1.03
CA TYR A 33 1.00 0.71 0.05
C TYR A 33 -0.47 1.10 -0.06
N ARG A 34 -1.39 0.16 0.10
CA ARG A 34 -2.82 0.44 0.14
C ARG A 34 -3.17 1.34 1.31
N ASP A 35 -2.65 1.02 2.49
CA ASP A 35 -2.89 1.81 3.69
C ASP A 35 -2.33 3.22 3.56
N LEU A 36 -1.14 3.37 2.99
CA LEU A 36 -0.55 4.68 2.74
C LEU A 36 -1.37 5.48 1.74
N ALA A 37 -1.79 4.85 0.65
CA ALA A 37 -2.62 5.52 -0.36
C ALA A 37 -3.93 5.98 0.25
N LYS A 38 -4.58 5.13 1.05
CA LYS A 38 -5.84 5.47 1.72
C LYS A 38 -5.65 6.58 2.74
N THR A 39 -4.59 6.52 3.54
CA THR A 39 -4.30 7.53 4.55
C THR A 39 -4.16 8.91 3.92
N HIS A 40 -3.40 9.02 2.86
CA HIS A 40 -3.22 10.30 2.17
C HIS A 40 -4.49 10.74 1.44
N PHE A 41 -5.27 9.79 0.93
CA PHE A 41 -6.55 10.09 0.33
C PHE A 41 -7.52 10.69 1.36
N ASP A 42 -7.65 10.04 2.53
CA ASP A 42 -8.53 10.51 3.60
C ASP A 42 -8.09 11.89 4.09
N LEU A 43 -6.78 12.10 4.21
CA LEU A 43 -6.24 13.39 4.60
C LEU A 43 -6.57 14.47 3.56
N ALA A 44 -6.48 14.12 2.27
CA ALA A 44 -6.82 15.04 1.20
C ALA A 44 -8.30 15.47 1.28
N ILE A 45 -9.20 14.51 1.56
CA ILE A 45 -10.63 14.82 1.70
C ILE A 45 -10.87 15.80 2.85
N LYS A 46 -10.21 15.58 3.99
CA LYS A 46 -10.31 16.51 5.12
C LYS A 46 -9.81 17.91 4.77
N GLN A 47 -8.73 17.97 4.03
CA GLN A 47 -8.15 19.25 3.61
C GLN A 47 -9.04 19.97 2.62
N PHE A 48 -9.72 19.27 1.71
CA PHE A 48 -10.73 19.86 0.84
C PHE A 48 -11.89 20.43 1.63
N ASP A 49 -12.34 19.71 2.66
CA ASP A 49 -13.41 20.20 3.54
C ASP A 49 -12.99 21.49 4.26
N ASN A 50 -11.72 21.62 4.60
CA ASN A 50 -11.15 22.81 5.24
C ASN A 50 -10.75 23.88 4.23
N LYS A 51 -11.03 23.68 2.95
CA LYS A 51 -10.69 24.59 1.86
C LYS A 51 -9.19 24.77 1.63
N ASP A 52 -8.40 23.85 2.12
CA ASP A 52 -6.95 23.82 1.88
C ASP A 52 -6.66 22.98 0.63
N VAL A 53 -6.98 23.56 -0.52
CA VAL A 53 -6.91 22.86 -1.80
C VAL A 53 -5.49 22.47 -2.16
N PHE A 54 -4.52 23.32 -1.86
CA PHE A 54 -3.12 23.06 -2.20
C PHE A 54 -2.60 21.81 -1.49
N ALA A 55 -2.81 21.74 -0.19
CA ALA A 55 -2.38 20.58 0.60
C ALA A 55 -3.15 19.33 0.21
N ALA A 56 -4.45 19.46 -0.07
CA ALA A 56 -5.28 18.35 -0.51
C ALA A 56 -4.78 17.78 -1.84
N CYS A 57 -4.45 18.62 -2.79
CA CYS A 57 -3.91 18.17 -4.08
C CYS A 57 -2.56 17.48 -3.92
N ASP A 58 -1.72 17.96 -3.03
CA ASP A 58 -0.46 17.32 -2.71
C ASP A 58 -0.69 15.89 -2.18
N ASN A 59 -1.61 15.74 -1.24
CA ASN A 59 -1.92 14.43 -0.67
C ASN A 59 -2.56 13.49 -1.69
N LEU A 60 -3.37 13.99 -2.62
CA LEU A 60 -3.89 13.16 -3.71
C LEU A 60 -2.77 12.65 -4.61
N ARG A 61 -1.79 13.48 -4.92
CA ARG A 61 -0.64 13.06 -5.74
C ARG A 61 0.21 12.02 -5.02
N ILE A 62 0.39 12.18 -3.70
CA ILE A 62 1.10 11.19 -2.89
C ILE A 62 0.33 9.88 -2.87
N SER A 63 -0.99 9.93 -2.68
CA SER A 63 -1.85 8.75 -2.70
C SER A 63 -1.72 8.02 -4.03
N LYS A 64 -1.74 8.74 -5.14
CA LYS A 64 -1.58 8.16 -6.48
C LYS A 64 -0.23 7.47 -6.63
N ARG A 65 0.83 8.06 -6.08
CA ARG A 65 2.17 7.49 -6.13
C ARG A 65 2.21 6.13 -5.44
N TYR A 66 1.60 6.02 -4.27
CA TYR A 66 1.52 4.74 -3.56
C TYR A 66 0.61 3.74 -4.29
N ALA A 67 -0.49 4.20 -4.86
CA ALA A 67 -1.41 3.34 -5.59
C ALA A 67 -0.78 2.72 -6.83
N ARG A 68 0.20 3.37 -7.44
CA ARG A 68 0.92 2.81 -8.58
C ARG A 68 1.68 1.53 -8.23
N HIS A 69 2.13 1.41 -6.99
CA HIS A 69 2.87 0.23 -6.54
C HIS A 69 2.00 -1.00 -6.41
N ILE A 70 0.68 -0.84 -6.30
CA ILE A 70 -0.23 -1.98 -6.15
C ILE A 70 -0.89 -2.39 -7.47
N ASN A 71 -0.56 -1.75 -8.58
CA ASN A 71 -1.08 -2.10 -9.91
C ASN A 71 -2.61 -2.18 -9.98
N ASP A 72 -3.30 -1.39 -9.17
CA ASP A 72 -4.76 -1.35 -9.18
C ASP A 72 -5.20 -0.25 -10.14
N ASN A 73 -5.58 -0.65 -11.34
CA ASN A 73 -5.97 0.28 -12.40
C ASN A 73 -7.21 1.09 -12.02
N ILE A 74 -8.14 0.48 -11.29
CA ILE A 74 -9.39 1.16 -10.88
C ILE A 74 -9.07 2.31 -9.94
N VAL A 75 -8.24 2.05 -8.92
CA VAL A 75 -7.82 3.08 -7.97
C VAL A 75 -6.99 4.16 -8.65
N ASN A 76 -6.05 3.77 -9.50
CA ASN A 76 -5.20 4.71 -10.21
C ASN A 76 -6.00 5.61 -11.15
N ASP A 77 -6.97 5.06 -11.88
CA ASP A 77 -7.83 5.84 -12.76
C ASP A 77 -8.71 6.79 -11.97
N HIS A 78 -9.25 6.35 -10.85
CA HIS A 78 -10.08 7.18 -9.98
C HIS A 78 -9.28 8.36 -9.43
N LEU A 79 -8.06 8.12 -8.94
CA LEU A 79 -7.20 9.17 -8.43
C LEU A 79 -6.78 10.15 -9.54
N THR A 80 -6.51 9.65 -10.73
CA THR A 80 -6.18 10.50 -11.87
C THR A 80 -7.34 11.43 -12.21
N LEU A 81 -8.57 10.92 -12.22
CA LEU A 81 -9.76 11.72 -12.48
C LEU A 81 -9.98 12.77 -11.39
N LEU A 82 -9.80 12.39 -10.12
CA LEU A 82 -9.95 13.30 -9.00
C LEU A 82 -8.94 14.45 -9.08
N ILE A 83 -7.68 14.13 -9.36
CA ILE A 83 -6.64 15.14 -9.49
C ILE A 83 -6.96 16.09 -10.64
N ALA A 84 -7.37 15.54 -11.79
CA ALA A 84 -7.71 16.36 -12.95
C ALA A 84 -8.91 17.28 -12.66
N LYS A 85 -9.89 16.77 -11.92
CA LYS A 85 -11.12 17.50 -11.63
C LYS A 85 -10.93 18.56 -10.53
N MET A 86 -10.22 18.20 -9.46
CA MET A 86 -10.13 19.05 -8.27
C MET A 86 -8.87 19.90 -8.22
N CYS A 87 -7.84 19.53 -8.97
CA CYS A 87 -6.56 20.21 -8.98
C CYS A 87 -6.25 20.89 -10.31
N SER A 88 -7.17 20.87 -11.26
CA SER A 88 -6.94 21.42 -12.60
C SER A 88 -6.78 22.94 -12.59
N GLY A 89 -7.30 23.61 -11.59
CA GLY A 89 -7.18 25.06 -11.47
C GLY A 89 -5.83 25.55 -10.99
N ASP A 90 -4.97 24.63 -10.53
CA ASP A 90 -3.65 24.96 -9.96
C ASP A 90 -2.52 24.91 -10.97
N SER A 91 -2.81 24.55 -12.18
CA SER A 91 -1.79 24.43 -13.22
C SER A 91 -1.34 25.78 -13.76
#